data_13d7766d4a62b211a806ef152a55f831
#
_entry.id   13d7766d4a62b211a806ef152a55f831
#
_cell.length_a   1.000
_cell.length_b   1.000
_cell.length_c   1.000
_cell.angle_alpha   90.00
_cell.angle_beta   90.00
_cell.angle_gamma   90.00
#
_symmetry.space_group_name_H-M   'P 1'
#
loop_
_entity.id
_entity.type
_entity.pdbx_description
1 polymer ?
#
loop_
_entity_poly.entity_id
_entity_poly.type
_entity_poly.pdbx_seq_one_letter_code
_entity_poly.pdbx_strand_id
1 'polypeptide(L)'
;LNYSPYNTLIWQMQTANVAAMKYLCVKTAVADYRCEALGMTLEEVTASRGYDVPEEMIAQLNSPEGRGTSFSPLDEGSTYTLALLMYNSFGDPAFVSKSASTFGYFAKDFDRTKTLEDFIGAFGVTATVDVDSQSSEKTFRMDIARINDRDVLISGMTDMRDFAPQLKGYYDKELHMLIVEPQYAGMYNGAYA
;
A
#
# COMPACT_ATOMS: atom_id res chain seq x y z
N LEU A 1 -20.14 8.56 -11.07
CA LEU A 1 -19.47 8.00 -9.87
C LEU A 1 -18.33 8.93 -9.50
N ASN A 2 -18.41 9.56 -8.34
CA ASN A 2 -17.34 10.41 -7.83
C ASN A 2 -16.31 9.50 -7.15
N TYR A 3 -15.25 9.15 -7.87
CA TYR A 3 -14.11 8.45 -7.31
C TYR A 3 -13.14 9.46 -6.70
N SER A 4 -12.68 9.18 -5.48
CA SER A 4 -11.63 9.98 -4.87
C SER A 4 -10.26 9.53 -5.40
N PRO A 5 -9.47 10.41 -6.02
CA PRO A 5 -8.13 10.04 -6.52
C PRO A 5 -7.14 9.74 -5.41
N TYR A 6 -7.49 10.02 -4.16
CA TYR A 6 -6.64 9.76 -2.99
C TYR A 6 -6.72 8.30 -2.52
N ASN A 7 -7.81 7.60 -2.82
CA ASN A 7 -8.01 6.23 -2.36
C ASN A 7 -8.58 5.29 -3.44
N THR A 8 -8.59 5.73 -4.69
CA THR A 8 -9.13 4.93 -5.80
C THR A 8 -8.21 5.04 -7.01
N LEU A 9 -7.91 3.90 -7.62
CA LEU A 9 -7.30 3.82 -8.93
C LEU A 9 -8.29 3.23 -9.92
N ILE A 10 -8.39 3.83 -11.11
CA ILE A 10 -9.22 3.37 -12.22
C ILE A 10 -8.29 2.89 -13.32
N TRP A 11 -8.50 1.66 -13.74
CA TRP A 11 -7.76 1.03 -14.83
C TRP A 11 -8.70 0.80 -16.00
N GLN A 12 -8.36 1.35 -17.16
CA GLN A 12 -9.05 1.02 -18.41
C GLN A 12 -8.28 -0.10 -19.09
N MET A 13 -8.97 -1.20 -19.39
CA MET A 13 -8.38 -2.38 -19.96
C MET A 13 -9.19 -2.83 -21.19
N GLN A 14 -8.47 -3.29 -22.19
CA GLN A 14 -9.03 -3.94 -23.37
C GLN A 14 -8.15 -5.13 -23.74
N THR A 15 -8.75 -6.25 -24.04
CA THR A 15 -8.05 -7.48 -24.42
C THR A 15 -8.62 -8.04 -25.71
N ALA A 16 -7.94 -9.03 -26.27
CA ALA A 16 -8.43 -9.78 -27.41
C ALA A 16 -8.10 -11.27 -27.22
N ASN A 17 -9.07 -12.13 -27.49
CA ASN A 17 -8.91 -13.60 -27.45
C ASN A 17 -8.47 -14.16 -26.09
N VAL A 18 -8.76 -13.47 -24.99
CA VAL A 18 -8.51 -13.98 -23.64
C VAL A 18 -9.65 -14.93 -23.25
N ALA A 19 -9.30 -16.15 -22.82
CA ALA A 19 -10.23 -17.17 -22.35
C ALA A 19 -10.24 -17.30 -20.82
N ALA A 20 -9.09 -17.07 -20.16
CA ALA A 20 -8.98 -17.05 -18.71
C ALA A 20 -8.00 -15.93 -18.28
N MET A 21 -8.21 -15.38 -17.09
CA MET A 21 -7.37 -14.32 -16.57
C MET A 21 -7.28 -14.39 -15.05
N LYS A 22 -6.08 -14.14 -14.54
CA LYS A 22 -5.86 -13.83 -13.12
C LYS A 22 -5.34 -12.40 -12.99
N TYR A 23 -5.70 -11.75 -11.89
CA TYR A 23 -5.15 -10.44 -11.55
C TYR A 23 -4.61 -10.40 -10.13
N LEU A 24 -3.63 -9.54 -9.91
CA LEU A 24 -3.11 -9.16 -8.61
C LEU A 24 -2.99 -7.64 -8.58
N CYS A 25 -3.67 -6.99 -7.64
CA CYS A 25 -3.52 -5.55 -7.41
C CYS A 25 -3.09 -5.34 -5.97
N VAL A 26 -1.84 -4.95 -5.77
CA VAL A 26 -1.23 -4.77 -4.45
C VAL A 26 -0.30 -3.57 -4.46
N LYS A 27 0.05 -3.04 -3.27
CA LYS A 27 1.13 -2.04 -3.18
C LYS A 27 2.40 -2.58 -3.86
N THR A 28 3.08 -1.74 -4.63
CA THR A 28 4.30 -2.13 -5.37
C THR A 28 5.36 -2.71 -4.43
N ALA A 29 5.60 -2.07 -3.29
CA ALA A 29 6.54 -2.58 -2.29
C ALA A 29 6.14 -3.98 -1.75
N VAL A 30 4.84 -4.29 -1.66
CA VAL A 30 4.37 -5.63 -1.26
C VAL A 30 4.58 -6.65 -2.39
N ALA A 31 4.39 -6.25 -3.65
CA ALA A 31 4.70 -7.10 -4.79
C ALA A 31 6.18 -7.47 -4.83
N ASP A 32 7.06 -6.47 -4.70
CA ASP A 32 8.51 -6.64 -4.69
C ASP A 32 8.97 -7.54 -3.55
N TYR A 33 8.48 -7.27 -2.33
CA TYR A 33 8.76 -8.11 -1.16
C TYR A 33 8.34 -9.56 -1.36
N ARG A 34 7.15 -9.81 -1.95
CA ARG A 34 6.69 -11.18 -2.20
C ARG A 34 7.54 -11.89 -3.23
N CYS A 35 7.95 -11.21 -4.30
CA CYS A 35 8.84 -11.75 -5.30
C CYS A 35 10.18 -12.15 -4.67
N GLU A 36 10.77 -11.29 -3.86
CA GLU A 36 12.03 -11.54 -3.16
C GLU A 36 11.90 -12.69 -2.14
N ALA A 37 10.89 -12.63 -1.27
CA ALA A 37 10.71 -13.62 -0.20
C ALA A 37 10.41 -15.03 -0.73
N LEU A 38 9.78 -15.14 -1.90
CA LEU A 38 9.44 -16.41 -2.51
C LEU A 38 10.48 -16.88 -3.55
N GLY A 39 11.39 -15.99 -3.96
CA GLY A 39 12.32 -16.25 -5.07
C GLY A 39 11.57 -16.45 -6.40
N MET A 40 10.43 -15.75 -6.58
CA MET A 40 9.52 -15.88 -7.72
C MET A 40 9.44 -14.56 -8.51
N THR A 41 9.18 -14.66 -9.79
CA THR A 41 8.81 -13.51 -10.62
C THR A 41 7.40 -13.00 -10.26
N LEU A 42 7.07 -11.76 -10.63
CA LEU A 42 5.72 -11.22 -10.43
C LEU A 42 4.66 -12.02 -11.20
N GLU A 43 5.01 -12.58 -12.36
CA GLU A 43 4.14 -13.48 -13.13
C GLU A 43 3.81 -14.75 -12.33
N GLU A 44 4.83 -15.42 -11.77
CA GLU A 44 4.65 -16.62 -10.94
C GLU A 44 3.88 -16.33 -9.65
N VAL A 45 4.12 -15.17 -9.03
CA VAL A 45 3.33 -14.71 -7.88
C VAL A 45 1.87 -14.49 -8.30
N THR A 46 1.62 -13.88 -9.48
CA THR A 46 0.27 -13.66 -9.98
C THR A 46 -0.42 -15.00 -10.32
N ALA A 47 0.31 -15.95 -10.89
CA ALA A 47 -0.22 -17.29 -11.17
C ALA A 47 -0.67 -18.02 -9.90
N SER A 48 0.13 -17.93 -8.83
CA SER A 48 -0.09 -18.68 -7.58
C SER A 48 -1.02 -17.96 -6.58
N ARG A 49 -1.06 -16.64 -6.58
CA ARG A 49 -1.74 -15.81 -5.57
C ARG A 49 -2.76 -14.82 -6.14
N GLY A 50 -2.85 -14.71 -7.47
CA GLY A 50 -3.81 -13.84 -8.14
C GLY A 50 -5.24 -14.36 -8.03
N TYR A 51 -6.19 -13.46 -8.15
CA TYR A 51 -7.62 -13.73 -8.18
C TYR A 51 -8.08 -14.02 -9.59
N ASP A 52 -8.94 -15.01 -9.74
CA ASP A 52 -9.55 -15.31 -11.03
C ASP A 52 -10.55 -14.22 -11.44
N VAL A 53 -10.53 -13.84 -12.71
CA VAL A 53 -11.49 -12.90 -13.30
C VAL A 53 -12.70 -13.69 -13.81
N PRO A 54 -13.94 -13.31 -13.42
CA PRO A 54 -15.15 -13.97 -13.92
C PRO A 54 -15.26 -13.93 -15.45
N GLU A 55 -15.81 -15.00 -16.06
CA GLU A 55 -15.95 -15.13 -17.53
C GLU A 55 -16.73 -13.97 -18.15
N GLU A 56 -17.80 -13.52 -17.50
CA GLU A 56 -18.59 -12.37 -17.94
C GLU A 56 -17.80 -11.07 -17.98
N MET A 57 -16.83 -10.91 -17.09
CA MET A 57 -15.91 -9.76 -17.09
C MET A 57 -14.87 -9.91 -18.21
N ILE A 58 -14.36 -11.11 -18.44
CA ILE A 58 -13.45 -11.40 -19.56
C ILE A 58 -14.13 -11.09 -20.89
N ALA A 59 -15.40 -11.47 -21.04
CA ALA A 59 -16.16 -11.16 -22.25
C ALA A 59 -16.27 -9.64 -22.50
N GLN A 60 -16.47 -8.84 -21.44
CA GLN A 60 -16.48 -7.38 -21.56
C GLN A 60 -15.08 -6.81 -21.89
N LEU A 61 -14.03 -7.37 -21.32
CA LEU A 61 -12.65 -6.95 -21.62
C LEU A 61 -12.27 -7.24 -23.07
N ASN A 62 -12.78 -8.33 -23.65
CA ASN A 62 -12.58 -8.70 -25.06
C ASN A 62 -13.45 -7.89 -26.04
N SER A 63 -14.35 -7.03 -25.55
CA SER A 63 -15.14 -6.16 -26.42
C SER A 63 -14.31 -4.99 -26.97
N PRO A 64 -14.72 -4.36 -28.08
CA PRO A 64 -14.02 -3.21 -28.65
C PRO A 64 -13.93 -2.01 -27.69
N GLU A 65 -14.89 -1.86 -26.80
CA GLU A 65 -14.94 -0.78 -25.80
C GLU A 65 -14.03 -1.09 -24.59
N GLY A 66 -13.69 -2.37 -24.39
CA GLY A 66 -12.99 -2.81 -23.19
C GLY A 66 -13.80 -2.58 -21.92
N ARG A 67 -13.12 -2.50 -20.79
CA ARG A 67 -13.77 -2.25 -19.50
C ARG A 67 -12.89 -1.41 -18.59
N GLY A 68 -13.52 -0.42 -17.93
CA GLY A 68 -12.95 0.23 -16.76
C GLY A 68 -13.23 -0.56 -15.50
N THR A 69 -12.22 -0.70 -14.64
CA THR A 69 -12.39 -1.25 -13.29
C THR A 69 -11.74 -0.33 -12.27
N SER A 70 -12.29 -0.28 -11.07
CA SER A 70 -11.76 0.52 -9.98
C SER A 70 -11.36 -0.35 -8.80
N PHE A 71 -10.26 0.02 -8.16
CA PHE A 71 -9.81 -0.57 -6.90
C PHE A 71 -9.94 0.48 -5.81
N SER A 72 -10.72 0.17 -4.76
CA SER A 72 -11.03 1.06 -3.65
C SER A 72 -11.57 0.23 -2.46
N PRO A 73 -11.30 0.60 -1.19
CA PRO A 73 -10.41 1.69 -0.79
C PRO A 73 -8.94 1.31 -0.87
N LEU A 74 -8.12 2.26 -1.29
CA LEU A 74 -6.66 2.15 -1.33
C LEU A 74 -6.06 3.20 -0.39
N ASP A 75 -4.82 2.98 0.04
CA ASP A 75 -4.11 3.97 0.84
C ASP A 75 -3.69 5.15 -0.04
N GLU A 76 -3.80 6.35 0.52
CA GLU A 76 -3.37 7.56 -0.16
C GLU A 76 -1.85 7.63 -0.30
N GLY A 77 -1.38 8.34 -1.33
CA GLY A 77 0.05 8.54 -1.59
C GLY A 77 0.83 7.25 -1.83
N SER A 78 0.14 6.17 -2.17
CA SER A 78 0.74 4.84 -2.31
C SER A 78 0.75 4.38 -3.76
N THR A 79 1.85 3.74 -4.17
CA THR A 79 1.97 3.14 -5.50
C THR A 79 1.50 1.70 -5.48
N TYR A 80 0.61 1.37 -6.41
CA TYR A 80 0.05 0.03 -6.59
C TYR A 80 0.44 -0.55 -7.94
N THR A 81 0.74 -1.82 -7.96
CA THR A 81 0.98 -2.59 -9.18
C THR A 81 -0.24 -3.47 -9.45
N LEU A 82 -0.81 -3.31 -10.64
CA LEU A 82 -1.77 -4.24 -11.22
C LEU A 82 -1.00 -5.18 -12.15
N ALA A 83 -1.03 -6.46 -11.85
CA ALA A 83 -0.47 -7.53 -12.66
C ALA A 83 -1.60 -8.40 -13.20
N LEU A 84 -1.54 -8.73 -14.48
CA LEU A 84 -2.52 -9.53 -15.19
C LEU A 84 -1.79 -10.71 -15.85
N LEU A 85 -2.27 -11.92 -15.58
CA LEU A 85 -1.84 -13.13 -16.26
C LEU A 85 -3.04 -13.67 -17.05
N MET A 86 -2.93 -13.68 -18.35
CA MET A 86 -4.00 -14.00 -19.28
C MET A 86 -3.67 -15.29 -20.04
N TYR A 87 -4.69 -16.04 -20.39
CA TYR A 87 -4.56 -17.25 -21.21
C TYR A 87 -5.53 -17.17 -22.39
N ASN A 88 -5.10 -17.56 -23.55
CA ASN A 88 -5.98 -17.74 -24.72
C ASN A 88 -6.70 -19.10 -24.62
N SER A 89 -7.55 -19.41 -25.61
CA SER A 89 -8.28 -20.69 -25.66
C SER A 89 -7.39 -21.93 -25.86
N PHE A 90 -6.14 -21.74 -26.21
CA PHE A 90 -5.14 -22.83 -26.36
C PHE A 90 -4.31 -23.00 -25.09
N GLY A 91 -4.48 -22.12 -24.10
CA GLY A 91 -3.74 -22.15 -22.83
C GLY A 91 -2.40 -21.40 -22.89
N ASP A 92 -2.09 -20.67 -23.98
CA ASP A 92 -0.86 -19.89 -24.06
C ASP A 92 -0.95 -18.68 -23.13
N PRO A 93 0.07 -18.43 -22.28
CA PRO A 93 0.06 -17.33 -21.33
C PRO A 93 0.50 -16.01 -21.98
N ALA A 94 -0.03 -14.91 -21.45
CA ALA A 94 0.47 -13.56 -21.66
C ALA A 94 0.44 -12.81 -20.34
N PHE A 95 1.53 -12.13 -20.00
CA PHE A 95 1.66 -11.38 -18.75
C PHE A 95 1.87 -9.89 -19.02
N VAL A 96 1.19 -9.05 -18.25
CA VAL A 96 1.39 -7.61 -18.25
C VAL A 96 1.27 -7.07 -16.84
N SER A 97 2.10 -6.10 -16.49
CA SER A 97 1.97 -5.35 -15.23
C SER A 97 2.12 -3.86 -15.48
N LYS A 98 1.43 -3.07 -14.67
CA LYS A 98 1.50 -1.61 -14.70
C LYS A 98 1.31 -1.06 -13.29
N SER A 99 2.06 -0.02 -12.96
CA SER A 99 1.94 0.66 -11.68
C SER A 99 1.30 2.04 -11.83
N ALA A 100 0.55 2.44 -10.82
CA ALA A 100 -0.01 3.78 -10.68
C ALA A 100 -0.09 4.15 -9.19
N SER A 101 -0.09 5.43 -8.90
CA SER A 101 -0.15 5.94 -7.54
C SER A 101 -1.46 6.64 -7.26
N THR A 102 -2.00 6.43 -6.05
CA THR A 102 -3.04 7.30 -5.50
C THR A 102 -2.45 8.67 -5.19
N PHE A 103 -3.27 9.70 -5.18
CA PHE A 103 -2.82 11.02 -4.77
C PHE A 103 -2.56 11.02 -3.26
N GLY A 104 -1.46 11.65 -2.84
CA GLY A 104 -1.20 11.91 -1.43
C GLY A 104 -1.88 13.21 -1.02
N TYR A 105 -2.64 13.15 0.09
CA TYR A 105 -3.30 14.34 0.64
C TYR A 105 -2.29 15.44 1.00
N PHE A 106 -1.10 15.03 1.41
CA PHE A 106 -0.02 15.90 1.87
C PHE A 106 0.89 16.44 0.75
N ALA A 107 0.67 16.06 -0.51
CA ALA A 107 1.54 16.50 -1.60
C ALA A 107 1.51 18.01 -1.86
N LYS A 108 0.50 18.75 -1.34
CA LYS A 108 0.37 20.20 -1.53
C LYS A 108 1.12 21.05 -0.50
N ASP A 109 1.24 20.57 0.74
CA ASP A 109 1.78 21.35 1.86
C ASP A 109 3.06 20.75 2.44
N PHE A 110 3.71 19.90 1.68
CA PHE A 110 4.88 19.16 2.14
C PHE A 110 6.12 20.06 2.15
N ASP A 111 6.72 20.25 3.31
CA ASP A 111 7.99 20.97 3.44
C ASP A 111 9.16 20.09 2.95
N ARG A 112 9.48 20.23 1.66
CA ARG A 112 10.60 19.51 1.02
C ARG A 112 11.97 19.99 1.45
N THR A 113 12.06 20.85 2.46
CA THR A 113 13.33 21.27 3.07
C THR A 113 13.72 20.41 4.26
N LYS A 114 12.81 19.58 4.77
CA LYS A 114 13.05 18.70 5.91
C LYS A 114 14.13 17.68 5.63
N THR A 115 14.97 17.48 6.61
CA THR A 115 16.05 16.49 6.61
C THR A 115 15.76 15.41 7.69
N LEU A 116 16.53 14.34 7.72
CA LEU A 116 16.38 13.33 8.78
C LEU A 116 16.51 13.95 10.18
N GLU A 117 17.37 14.95 10.36
CA GLU A 117 17.58 15.60 11.65
C GLU A 117 16.32 16.28 12.19
N ASP A 118 15.47 16.79 11.29
CA ASP A 118 14.23 17.47 11.68
C ASP A 118 13.20 16.51 12.26
N PHE A 119 13.37 15.22 12.03
CA PHE A 119 12.51 14.16 12.55
C PHE A 119 13.05 13.46 13.81
N ILE A 120 14.31 13.73 14.19
CA ILE A 120 14.92 13.12 15.37
C ILE A 120 14.59 13.94 16.62
N GLY A 121 14.12 13.26 17.67
CA GLY A 121 13.83 13.90 18.96
C GLY A 121 12.50 13.46 19.57
N ALA A 122 12.03 14.27 20.52
CA ALA A 122 10.78 14.05 21.22
C ALA A 122 9.70 15.02 20.72
N PHE A 123 8.55 14.48 20.39
CA PHE A 123 7.42 15.21 19.84
C PHE A 123 6.17 15.03 20.70
N GLY A 124 5.43 16.11 20.94
CA GLY A 124 4.05 16.03 21.42
C GLY A 124 3.14 15.76 20.23
N VAL A 125 2.36 14.69 20.29
CA VAL A 125 1.46 14.28 19.23
C VAL A 125 0.02 14.32 19.75
N THR A 126 -0.87 14.98 19.02
CA THR A 126 -2.32 14.86 19.21
C THR A 126 -2.90 14.07 18.05
N ALA A 127 -3.56 12.98 18.35
CA ALA A 127 -4.18 12.11 17.37
C ALA A 127 -5.68 11.94 17.64
N THR A 128 -6.48 11.92 16.58
CA THR A 128 -7.87 11.49 16.68
C THR A 128 -7.90 9.97 16.56
N VAL A 129 -8.50 9.33 17.54
CA VAL A 129 -8.63 7.86 17.59
C VAL A 129 -10.11 7.52 17.49
N ASP A 130 -10.45 6.72 16.50
CA ASP A 130 -11.80 6.24 16.26
C ASP A 130 -11.92 4.79 16.75
N VAL A 131 -12.77 4.58 17.77
CA VAL A 131 -13.10 3.26 18.30
C VAL A 131 -14.62 3.14 18.36
N ASP A 132 -15.17 2.09 17.78
CA ASP A 132 -16.62 1.79 17.80
C ASP A 132 -17.50 2.99 17.38
N SER A 133 -17.08 3.72 16.33
CA SER A 133 -17.76 4.91 15.80
C SER A 133 -17.73 6.12 16.75
N GLN A 134 -16.88 6.10 17.76
CA GLN A 134 -16.62 7.25 18.64
C GLN A 134 -15.22 7.80 18.39
N SER A 135 -15.14 9.07 18.04
CA SER A 135 -13.87 9.79 17.90
C SER A 135 -13.45 10.40 19.22
N SER A 136 -12.21 10.23 19.60
CA SER A 136 -11.59 10.88 20.76
C SER A 136 -10.21 11.43 20.42
N GLU A 137 -9.87 12.60 20.95
CA GLU A 137 -8.50 13.10 20.87
C GLU A 137 -7.65 12.47 21.97
N LYS A 138 -6.46 12.03 21.57
CA LYS A 138 -5.43 11.51 22.47
C LYS A 138 -4.15 12.30 22.28
N THR A 139 -3.53 12.69 23.36
CA THR A 139 -2.22 13.35 23.35
C THR A 139 -1.20 12.44 24.01
N PHE A 140 -0.10 12.19 23.32
CA PHE A 140 1.00 11.38 23.81
C PHE A 140 2.35 11.95 23.36
N ARG A 141 3.42 11.50 24.02
CA ARG A 141 4.77 11.80 23.61
C ARG A 141 5.28 10.70 22.69
N MET A 142 5.83 11.09 21.56
CA MET A 142 6.51 10.21 20.60
C MET A 142 8.00 10.55 20.59
N ASP A 143 8.86 9.55 20.72
CA ASP A 143 10.30 9.70 20.63
C ASP A 143 10.79 9.00 19.35
N ILE A 144 11.56 9.72 18.54
CA ILE A 144 12.17 9.22 17.31
C ILE A 144 13.67 9.24 17.47
N ALA A 145 14.28 8.06 17.47
CA ALA A 145 15.72 7.87 17.61
C ALA A 145 16.34 7.41 16.31
N ARG A 146 17.52 7.95 15.97
CA ARG A 146 18.29 7.54 14.81
C ARG A 146 18.86 6.13 15.02
N ILE A 147 18.73 5.25 14.06
CA ILE A 147 19.46 3.97 13.96
C ILE A 147 20.70 4.13 13.09
N ASN A 148 20.55 4.76 11.92
CA ASN A 148 21.63 5.05 10.97
C ASN A 148 21.26 6.28 10.11
N ASP A 149 21.94 6.53 9.00
CA ASP A 149 21.73 7.69 8.13
C ASP A 149 20.39 7.67 7.36
N ARG A 150 19.60 6.63 7.52
CA ARG A 150 18.30 6.47 6.89
C ARG A 150 17.23 6.02 7.88
N ASP A 151 17.54 5.05 8.72
CA ASP A 151 16.57 4.34 9.52
C ASP A 151 16.43 4.94 10.91
N VAL A 152 15.21 4.89 11.42
CA VAL A 152 14.86 5.39 12.76
C VAL A 152 14.05 4.36 13.54
N LEU A 153 14.08 4.50 14.87
CA LEU A 153 13.21 3.80 15.80
C LEU A 153 12.22 4.80 16.38
N ILE A 154 10.93 4.49 16.30
CA ILE A 154 9.85 5.31 16.85
C ILE A 154 9.26 4.60 18.05
N SER A 155 9.11 5.30 19.16
CA SER A 155 8.56 4.78 20.41
C SER A 155 7.63 5.81 21.07
N GLY A 156 6.91 5.40 22.12
CA GLY A 156 6.05 6.29 22.87
C GLY A 156 4.70 6.63 22.20
N MET A 157 4.26 5.87 21.20
CA MET A 157 3.04 6.16 20.43
C MET A 157 1.74 5.73 21.14
N THR A 158 1.77 5.55 22.43
CA THR A 158 0.58 5.16 23.21
C THR A 158 0.66 5.71 24.63
N ASP A 159 -0.50 5.98 25.20
CA ASP A 159 -0.66 6.32 26.61
C ASP A 159 -0.83 5.06 27.51
N MET A 160 -0.78 3.88 26.93
CA MET A 160 -0.96 2.62 27.64
C MET A 160 0.32 2.22 28.38
N ARG A 161 0.23 2.06 29.70
CA ARG A 161 1.40 1.77 30.56
C ARG A 161 2.06 0.42 30.26
N ASP A 162 1.27 -0.55 29.83
CA ASP A 162 1.70 -1.94 29.63
C ASP A 162 1.98 -2.31 28.17
N PHE A 163 1.90 -1.33 27.28
CA PHE A 163 2.16 -1.51 25.85
C PHE A 163 3.05 -0.38 25.32
N ALA A 164 4.27 -0.71 25.02
CA ALA A 164 5.27 0.22 24.51
C ALA A 164 5.76 -0.23 23.11
N PRO A 165 4.95 -0.05 22.06
CA PRO A 165 5.32 -0.45 20.73
C PRO A 165 6.55 0.32 20.25
N GLN A 166 7.41 -0.38 19.51
CA GLN A 166 8.53 0.22 18.81
C GLN A 166 8.37 -0.06 17.33
N LEU A 167 8.29 1.00 16.54
CA LEU A 167 8.20 0.90 15.08
C LEU A 167 9.52 1.33 14.44
N LYS A 168 9.86 0.66 13.36
CA LYS A 168 10.94 1.09 12.48
C LYS A 168 10.37 1.96 11.38
N GLY A 169 11.05 3.06 11.11
CA GLY A 169 10.78 3.91 9.98
C GLY A 169 12.05 4.20 9.22
N TYR A 170 11.93 4.80 8.06
CA TYR A 170 13.06 5.30 7.30
C TYR A 170 12.78 6.65 6.70
N TYR A 171 13.82 7.43 6.52
CA TYR A 171 13.75 8.73 5.86
C TYR A 171 13.97 8.55 4.35
N ASP A 172 12.99 9.02 3.58
CA ASP A 172 13.08 9.09 2.12
C ASP A 172 13.63 10.46 1.72
N LYS A 173 14.82 10.46 1.09
CA LYS A 173 15.53 11.68 0.69
C LYS A 173 14.91 12.36 -0.52
N GLU A 174 14.18 11.65 -1.36
CA GLU A 174 13.51 12.21 -2.53
C GLU A 174 12.19 12.86 -2.17
N LEU A 175 11.47 12.22 -1.25
CA LEU A 175 10.19 12.71 -0.74
C LEU A 175 10.34 13.68 0.43
N HIS A 176 11.50 13.74 1.09
CA HIS A 176 11.73 14.49 2.33
C HIS A 176 10.77 14.09 3.45
N MET A 177 10.48 12.80 3.55
CA MET A 177 9.48 12.23 4.46
C MET A 177 10.07 11.14 5.33
N LEU A 178 9.52 11.01 6.53
CA LEU A 178 9.67 9.83 7.35
C LEU A 178 8.56 8.83 6.98
N ILE A 179 8.94 7.64 6.54
CA ILE A 179 8.03 6.59 6.13
C ILE A 179 8.06 5.47 7.17
N VAL A 180 6.87 5.02 7.57
CA VAL A 180 6.68 3.86 8.44
C VAL A 180 5.84 2.85 7.69
N GLU A 181 6.48 1.78 7.26
CA GLU A 181 5.79 0.68 6.58
C GLU A 181 4.92 -0.12 7.56
N PRO A 182 3.83 -0.74 7.09
CA PRO A 182 3.04 -1.64 7.91
C PRO A 182 3.91 -2.73 8.53
N GLN A 183 3.88 -2.83 9.85
CA GLN A 183 4.72 -3.76 10.60
C GLN A 183 4.01 -4.22 11.87
N TYR A 184 4.50 -5.33 12.42
CA TYR A 184 4.03 -5.83 13.70
C TYR A 184 4.53 -4.91 14.82
N ALA A 185 3.61 -4.35 15.59
CA ALA A 185 3.91 -3.41 16.68
C ALA A 185 3.98 -4.09 18.06
N GLY A 186 3.50 -5.32 18.19
CA GLY A 186 3.49 -6.07 19.45
C GLY A 186 2.17 -6.77 19.72
N MET A 187 2.00 -7.25 20.92
CA MET A 187 0.74 -7.82 21.43
C MET A 187 0.24 -7.01 22.61
N TYR A 188 -1.04 -6.67 22.60
CA TYR A 188 -1.72 -6.05 23.71
C TYR A 188 -2.88 -6.95 24.17
N ASN A 189 -2.89 -7.34 25.46
CA ASN A 189 -3.89 -8.26 26.02
C ASN A 189 -4.10 -9.55 25.20
N GLY A 190 -3.03 -10.08 24.59
CA GLY A 190 -3.09 -11.28 23.77
C GLY A 190 -3.63 -11.07 22.34
N ALA A 191 -3.94 -9.85 21.94
CA ALA A 191 -4.28 -9.49 20.56
C ALA A 191 -3.08 -8.84 19.85
N TYR A 192 -3.00 -9.07 18.52
CA TYR A 192 -1.99 -8.40 17.68
C TYR A 192 -2.35 -6.92 17.52
N ALA A 193 -1.38 -6.07 17.61
CA ALA A 193 -1.47 -4.62 17.38
C ALA A 193 -0.74 -4.23 16.07
#